data_dd342f546de6a53f0e7aeb1b6c4b84ca
#
_entry.id   dd342f546de6a53f0e7aeb1b6c4b84ca
#
_cell.length_a   1.000
_cell.length_b   1.000
_cell.length_c   1.000
_cell.angle_alpha   90.00
_cell.angle_beta   90.00
_cell.angle_gamma   90.00
#
_symmetry.space_group_name_H-M   'P 1'
#
loop_
_entity.id
_entity.type
_entity.pdbx_description
1 polymer ?
#
loop_
_entity_poly.entity_id
_entity_poly.type
_entity_poly.pdbx_seq_one_letter_code
_entity_poly.pdbx_strand_id
1 'polypeptide(L)'
;MKKILYIIPFFAVGLAMAQENTESTSVIGNVSTETITQVEPEKESRWFYQGELSFTFPRNGGAKYSYSWLNSRTNLYEGDEALLNEKPIISSDFTVNYRLFRILSVGAVGGFTHFQNPVASGLKLGSVLRLNPVKNYQGNIFVQVAGFLPLSTLVKSSIGEVKIGLSIPFLVRNKYSMFLSAYTSYTSFDVAEPLFWSETPEMMEYRGIGFSFGVRF
;
A
#
# COMPACT_ATOMS: atom_id res chain seq x y z
N MET A 1 10.93 10.41 22.30
CA MET A 1 11.51 10.61 20.97
C MET A 1 12.52 9.51 20.61
N LYS A 2 12.16 8.21 20.59
CA LYS A 2 13.12 7.11 20.29
C LYS A 2 12.50 5.95 19.46
N LYS A 3 11.40 6.16 18.70
CA LYS A 3 10.70 5.05 18.02
C LYS A 3 10.65 5.15 16.48
N ILE A 4 11.40 6.05 15.83
CA ILE A 4 11.37 6.24 14.37
C ILE A 4 12.37 5.34 13.62
N LEU A 5 13.22 4.56 14.30
CA LEU A 5 14.38 3.91 13.70
C LEU A 5 14.10 2.54 13.05
N TYR A 6 12.87 2.03 13.04
CA TYR A 6 12.58 0.67 12.56
C TYR A 6 12.05 0.58 11.13
N ILE A 7 11.81 1.70 10.44
CA ILE A 7 11.24 1.69 9.07
C ILE A 7 12.34 1.60 7.99
N ILE A 8 13.58 1.97 8.32
CA ILE A 8 14.70 2.03 7.37
C ILE A 8 15.20 0.66 6.86
N PRO A 9 15.21 -0.45 7.64
CA PRO A 9 15.82 -1.69 7.17
C PRO A 9 15.06 -2.40 6.04
N PHE A 10 13.75 -2.16 5.86
CA PHE A 10 12.99 -2.84 4.80
C PHE A 10 13.32 -2.32 3.39
N PHE A 11 13.69 -1.04 3.24
CA PHE A 11 14.15 -0.51 1.96
C PHE A 11 15.58 -0.94 1.59
N ALA A 12 16.43 -1.20 2.58
CA ALA A 12 17.81 -1.62 2.37
C ALA A 12 17.91 -3.04 1.81
N VAL A 13 17.01 -3.95 2.18
CA VAL A 13 16.99 -5.34 1.68
C VAL A 13 16.61 -5.40 0.20
N GLY A 14 15.68 -4.57 -0.26
CA GLY A 14 15.31 -4.50 -1.68
C GLY A 14 16.42 -3.97 -2.58
N LEU A 15 17.24 -3.04 -2.09
CA LEU A 15 18.39 -2.47 -2.84
C LEU A 15 19.58 -3.43 -2.86
N ALA A 16 19.81 -4.21 -1.81
CA ALA A 16 20.91 -5.18 -1.76
C ALA A 16 20.74 -6.34 -2.76
N MET A 17 19.50 -6.80 -2.99
CA MET A 17 19.23 -7.85 -3.98
C MET A 17 19.38 -7.38 -5.43
N ALA A 18 19.39 -6.07 -5.70
CA ALA A 18 19.58 -5.52 -7.04
C ALA A 18 21.06 -5.38 -7.44
N GLN A 19 22.01 -5.53 -6.51
CA GLN A 19 23.42 -5.23 -6.71
C GLN A 19 24.29 -6.44 -7.10
N GLU A 20 23.77 -7.67 -7.05
CA GLU A 20 24.62 -8.88 -7.10
C GLU A 20 24.90 -9.46 -8.50
N ASN A 21 24.60 -8.75 -9.60
CA ASN A 21 24.93 -9.23 -10.95
C ASN A 21 25.48 -8.12 -11.85
N THR A 22 26.69 -7.64 -11.56
CA THR A 22 27.43 -6.80 -12.50
C THR A 22 28.86 -7.30 -12.67
N GLU A 23 29.06 -8.38 -13.39
CA GLU A 23 30.35 -8.65 -14.05
C GLU A 23 30.25 -8.20 -15.51
N SER A 24 30.80 -7.04 -15.78
CA SER A 24 31.02 -6.56 -17.12
C SER A 24 32.37 -7.05 -17.61
N THR A 25 32.39 -8.07 -18.45
CA THR A 25 33.59 -8.46 -19.18
C THR A 25 33.67 -7.64 -20.46
N SER A 26 34.56 -6.68 -20.48
CA SER A 26 34.94 -5.96 -21.70
C SER A 26 35.90 -6.84 -22.52
N VAL A 27 35.47 -7.35 -23.66
CA VAL A 27 36.33 -7.94 -24.66
C VAL A 27 36.35 -7.01 -25.85
N ILE A 28 37.51 -6.38 -26.05
CA ILE A 28 37.92 -5.70 -27.31
C ILE A 28 38.44 -6.78 -28.25
N GLY A 29 37.91 -6.86 -29.44
CA GLY A 29 38.61 -7.62 -30.47
C GLY A 29 37.76 -8.13 -31.62
N ASN A 30 38.01 -7.53 -32.79
CA ASN A 30 37.88 -8.03 -34.16
C ASN A 30 36.48 -8.10 -34.82
N VAL A 31 36.39 -7.21 -35.78
CA VAL A 31 35.41 -7.21 -36.88
C VAL A 31 35.46 -8.54 -37.61
N SER A 32 34.40 -9.27 -37.59
CA SER A 32 34.10 -10.38 -38.48
C SER A 32 32.60 -10.45 -38.69
N THR A 33 32.21 -10.28 -39.96
CA THR A 33 30.96 -10.66 -40.61
C THR A 33 29.75 -10.93 -39.66
N GLU A 34 28.90 -9.93 -39.58
CA GLU A 34 27.68 -9.98 -38.78
C GLU A 34 26.76 -11.12 -39.24
N THR A 35 26.82 -12.23 -38.55
CA THR A 35 25.66 -13.10 -38.40
C THR A 35 24.71 -12.35 -37.50
N ILE A 36 23.63 -11.80 -38.06
CA ILE A 36 22.55 -11.21 -37.27
C ILE A 36 21.95 -12.37 -36.46
N THR A 37 22.52 -12.60 -35.30
CA THR A 37 21.90 -13.46 -34.30
C THR A 37 20.59 -12.74 -33.89
N GLN A 38 19.48 -13.23 -34.35
CA GLN A 38 18.18 -12.80 -33.82
C GLN A 38 18.24 -13.06 -32.33
N VAL A 39 18.42 -12.00 -31.55
CA VAL A 39 18.28 -12.03 -30.10
C VAL A 39 16.82 -12.39 -29.86
N GLU A 40 16.58 -13.63 -29.51
CA GLU A 40 15.27 -14.08 -29.08
C GLU A 40 14.78 -13.09 -28.00
N PRO A 41 13.58 -12.50 -28.14
CA PRO A 41 13.09 -11.56 -27.17
C PRO A 41 13.03 -12.25 -25.80
N GLU A 42 13.82 -11.76 -24.88
CA GLU A 42 13.92 -12.27 -23.52
C GLU A 42 12.49 -12.41 -22.95
N LYS A 43 12.13 -13.62 -22.59
CA LYS A 43 10.77 -13.95 -22.16
C LYS A 43 10.49 -13.22 -20.84
N GLU A 44 9.80 -12.08 -20.93
CA GLU A 44 9.47 -11.27 -19.76
C GLU A 44 8.88 -12.16 -18.65
N SER A 45 9.45 -12.07 -17.45
CA SER A 45 8.93 -12.77 -16.28
C SER A 45 7.48 -12.39 -16.06
N ARG A 46 6.65 -13.39 -15.76
CA ARG A 46 5.27 -13.15 -15.35
C ARG A 46 5.15 -12.61 -13.91
N TRP A 47 6.19 -12.82 -13.12
CA TRP A 47 6.27 -12.33 -11.75
C TRP A 47 6.97 -10.98 -11.70
N PHE A 48 6.46 -10.08 -10.87
CA PHE A 48 7.12 -8.83 -10.52
C PHE A 48 6.79 -8.44 -9.08
N TYR A 49 7.72 -7.74 -8.46
CA TYR A 49 7.65 -7.28 -7.08
C TYR A 49 7.53 -5.77 -7.05
N GLN A 50 6.84 -5.25 -6.05
CA GLN A 50 6.66 -3.82 -5.92
C GLN A 50 6.65 -3.44 -4.44
N GLY A 51 7.51 -2.48 -4.07
CA GLY A 51 7.52 -1.84 -2.77
C GLY A 51 7.03 -0.41 -2.89
N GLU A 52 6.19 0.06 -1.96
CA GLU A 52 5.68 1.42 -1.98
C GLU A 52 5.49 2.02 -0.58
N LEU A 53 5.73 3.32 -0.48
CA LEU A 53 5.43 4.14 0.68
C LEU A 53 4.25 5.05 0.33
N SER A 54 3.22 5.02 1.17
CA SER A 54 1.94 5.68 0.92
C SER A 54 1.60 6.68 2.02
N PHE A 55 0.99 7.78 1.62
CA PHE A 55 0.43 8.80 2.49
C PHE A 55 -1.03 9.02 2.12
N THR A 56 -1.94 8.78 3.07
CA THR A 56 -3.37 9.01 2.87
C THR A 56 -3.80 10.18 3.73
N PHE A 57 -4.43 11.16 3.11
CA PHE A 57 -5.00 12.33 3.77
C PHE A 57 -6.51 12.12 3.87
N PRO A 58 -7.07 11.99 5.08
CA PRO A 58 -8.51 11.94 5.24
C PRO A 58 -9.13 13.19 4.58
N ARG A 59 -10.26 13.00 3.91
CA ARG A 59 -11.03 14.11 3.34
C ARG A 59 -11.85 14.75 4.46
N ASN A 60 -12.22 16.05 4.33
CA ASN A 60 -13.05 16.76 5.32
C ASN A 60 -14.24 15.92 5.79
N GLY A 61 -14.32 15.65 7.09
CA GLY A 61 -15.26 14.71 7.67
C GLY A 61 -15.00 13.24 7.32
N GLY A 62 -13.80 12.92 6.81
CA GLY A 62 -13.42 11.57 6.41
C GLY A 62 -12.87 10.69 7.53
N ALA A 63 -12.59 11.24 8.71
CA ALA A 63 -12.23 10.51 9.91
C ALA A 63 -13.39 10.55 10.90
N LYS A 64 -14.14 9.45 10.99
CA LYS A 64 -15.35 9.33 11.80
C LYS A 64 -15.18 8.26 12.86
N TYR A 65 -15.65 8.56 14.07
CA TYR A 65 -15.74 7.62 15.18
C TYR A 65 -17.19 7.45 15.60
N SER A 66 -17.73 6.25 15.44
CA SER A 66 -19.06 5.89 15.86
C SER A 66 -19.01 5.28 17.26
N TYR A 67 -19.89 5.70 18.13
CA TYR A 67 -19.98 5.25 19.51
C TYR A 67 -21.42 5.28 20.00
N SER A 68 -21.69 4.57 21.08
CA SER A 68 -22.99 4.59 21.76
C SER A 68 -22.82 4.84 23.25
N TRP A 69 -23.87 5.32 23.91
CA TRP A 69 -23.93 5.49 25.37
C TRP A 69 -25.31 5.17 25.89
N LEU A 70 -25.36 4.77 27.17
CA LEU A 70 -26.63 4.54 27.86
C LEU A 70 -27.17 5.89 28.36
N ASN A 71 -28.29 6.33 27.82
CA ASN A 71 -28.99 7.51 28.34
C ASN A 71 -29.68 7.17 29.69
N SER A 72 -29.20 7.77 30.77
CA SER A 72 -29.69 7.51 32.13
C SER A 72 -31.16 7.93 32.36
N ARG A 73 -31.73 8.79 31.50
CA ARG A 73 -33.14 9.22 31.62
C ARG A 73 -34.09 8.27 30.93
N THR A 74 -33.71 7.75 29.78
CA THR A 74 -34.57 6.88 28.96
C THR A 74 -34.24 5.40 29.16
N ASN A 75 -33.10 5.09 29.76
CA ASN A 75 -32.52 3.76 29.90
C ASN A 75 -32.37 3.03 28.52
N LEU A 76 -32.15 3.81 27.46
CA LEU A 76 -31.93 3.33 26.11
C LEU A 76 -30.49 3.66 25.64
N TYR A 77 -29.96 2.82 24.79
CA TYR A 77 -28.70 3.14 24.09
C TYR A 77 -28.96 4.15 22.98
N GLU A 78 -28.22 5.22 23.00
CA GLU A 78 -28.19 6.24 21.95
C GLU A 78 -26.84 6.21 21.28
N GLY A 79 -26.81 6.25 19.94
CA GLY A 79 -25.58 6.28 19.15
C GLY A 79 -25.32 7.67 18.55
N ASP A 80 -24.06 8.01 18.35
CA ASP A 80 -23.63 9.24 17.70
C ASP A 80 -22.32 9.03 16.93
N GLU A 81 -21.96 10.00 16.12
CA GLU A 81 -20.71 10.03 15.34
C GLU A 81 -19.92 11.29 15.68
N ALA A 82 -18.66 11.11 16.03
CA ALA A 82 -17.72 12.22 16.20
C ALA A 82 -16.76 12.32 15.01
N LEU A 83 -16.57 13.53 14.51
CA LEU A 83 -15.52 13.81 13.55
C LEU A 83 -14.19 14.01 14.28
N LEU A 84 -13.19 13.27 13.87
CA LEU A 84 -11.85 13.39 14.44
C LEU A 84 -10.99 14.35 13.64
N ASN A 85 -9.97 14.88 14.33
CA ASN A 85 -8.96 15.70 13.68
C ASN A 85 -8.20 14.88 12.63
N GLU A 86 -8.23 15.35 11.40
CA GLU A 86 -7.70 14.68 10.22
C GLU A 86 -6.17 14.74 10.20
N LYS A 87 -5.54 13.61 10.51
CA LYS A 87 -4.10 13.43 10.38
C LYS A 87 -3.78 12.40 9.31
N PRO A 88 -2.66 12.55 8.59
CA PRO A 88 -2.29 11.62 7.54
C PRO A 88 -2.04 10.21 8.09
N ILE A 89 -2.44 9.21 7.31
CA ILE A 89 -2.15 7.80 7.54
C ILE A 89 -0.92 7.45 6.71
N ILE A 90 0.06 6.80 7.32
CA ILE A 90 1.30 6.39 6.68
C ILE A 90 1.28 4.87 6.52
N SER A 91 1.53 4.38 5.30
CA SER A 91 1.60 2.95 5.03
C SER A 91 2.83 2.60 4.23
N SER A 92 3.38 1.42 4.47
CA SER A 92 4.43 0.80 3.67
C SER A 92 3.91 -0.55 3.19
N ASP A 93 3.80 -0.72 1.88
CA ASP A 93 3.24 -1.91 1.25
C ASP A 93 4.30 -2.60 0.38
N PHE A 94 4.30 -3.93 0.42
CA PHE A 94 5.07 -4.77 -0.48
C PHE A 94 4.10 -5.72 -1.19
N THR A 95 4.25 -5.85 -2.52
CA THR A 95 3.36 -6.68 -3.32
C THR A 95 4.15 -7.66 -4.18
N VAL A 96 3.66 -8.88 -4.24
CA VAL A 96 4.11 -9.93 -5.16
C VAL A 96 3.03 -10.13 -6.19
N ASN A 97 3.31 -9.84 -7.44
CA ASN A 97 2.32 -9.80 -8.50
C ASN A 97 2.61 -10.86 -9.57
N TYR A 98 1.55 -11.40 -10.15
CA TYR A 98 1.59 -12.35 -11.26
C TYR A 98 0.75 -11.84 -12.43
N ARG A 99 1.33 -11.76 -13.63
CA ARG A 99 0.63 -11.39 -14.86
C ARG A 99 -0.20 -12.58 -15.35
N LEU A 100 -1.52 -12.50 -15.19
CA LEU A 100 -2.45 -13.49 -15.74
C LEU A 100 -2.54 -13.33 -17.25
N PHE A 101 -2.75 -12.10 -17.68
CA PHE A 101 -2.86 -11.71 -19.07
C PHE A 101 -2.00 -10.48 -19.33
N ARG A 102 -1.86 -10.11 -20.59
CA ARG A 102 -1.07 -8.93 -21.00
C ARG A 102 -1.52 -7.64 -20.33
N ILE A 103 -2.81 -7.51 -20.04
CA ILE A 103 -3.45 -6.32 -19.48
C ILE A 103 -3.82 -6.48 -18.01
N LEU A 104 -3.74 -7.69 -17.45
CA LEU A 104 -4.24 -8.00 -16.11
C LEU A 104 -3.19 -8.69 -15.27
N SER A 105 -2.95 -8.19 -14.07
CA SER A 105 -2.15 -8.87 -13.05
C SER A 105 -2.88 -8.88 -11.71
N VAL A 106 -2.63 -9.94 -10.94
CA VAL A 106 -3.10 -10.10 -9.57
C VAL A 106 -1.89 -10.23 -8.66
N GLY A 107 -2.02 -9.79 -7.42
CA GLY A 107 -0.92 -9.88 -6.46
C GLY A 107 -1.41 -10.04 -5.03
N ALA A 108 -0.51 -10.57 -4.21
CA ALA A 108 -0.62 -10.54 -2.76
C ALA A 108 0.03 -9.27 -2.23
N VAL A 109 -0.57 -8.69 -1.20
CA VAL A 109 -0.09 -7.47 -0.53
C VAL A 109 0.24 -7.80 0.91
N GLY A 110 1.41 -7.39 1.35
CA GLY A 110 1.79 -7.35 2.75
C GLY A 110 2.31 -5.97 3.10
N GLY A 111 2.07 -5.49 4.32
CA GLY A 111 2.51 -4.14 4.66
C GLY A 111 2.29 -3.75 6.10
N PHE A 112 2.55 -2.50 6.38
CA PHE A 112 2.37 -1.88 7.68
C PHE A 112 1.63 -0.57 7.50
N THR A 113 0.67 -0.29 8.39
CA THR A 113 -0.08 0.96 8.40
C THR A 113 -0.03 1.59 9.79
N HIS A 114 0.16 2.89 9.82
CA HIS A 114 0.18 3.70 11.04
C HIS A 114 -0.82 4.85 10.92
N PHE A 115 -1.78 4.88 11.85
CA PHE A 115 -2.75 5.94 12.04
C PHE A 115 -2.21 6.90 13.09
N GLN A 116 -2.34 8.20 12.86
CA GLN A 116 -1.85 9.22 13.79
C GLN A 116 -2.93 9.77 14.73
N ASN A 117 -4.20 9.58 14.38
CA ASN A 117 -5.32 10.01 15.23
C ASN A 117 -6.57 9.13 15.00
N PRO A 118 -6.93 8.27 15.96
CA PRO A 118 -6.13 7.90 17.15
C PRO A 118 -4.85 7.15 16.76
N VAL A 119 -3.91 7.11 17.68
CA VAL A 119 -2.63 6.44 17.41
C VAL A 119 -2.82 4.93 17.41
N ALA A 120 -2.81 4.34 16.22
CA ALA A 120 -2.95 2.91 16.03
C ALA A 120 -2.00 2.41 14.93
N SER A 121 -1.67 1.14 14.97
CA SER A 121 -0.82 0.50 13.97
C SER A 121 -1.29 -0.92 13.70
N GLY A 122 -1.06 -1.38 12.47
CA GLY A 122 -1.41 -2.74 12.08
C GLY A 122 -0.54 -3.27 10.94
N LEU A 123 -0.40 -4.58 10.91
CA LEU A 123 0.14 -5.29 9.75
C LEU A 123 -0.99 -5.50 8.75
N LYS A 124 -0.70 -5.24 7.50
CA LYS A 124 -1.64 -5.36 6.39
C LYS A 124 -1.36 -6.65 5.61
N LEU A 125 -2.44 -7.38 5.31
CA LEU A 125 -2.41 -8.53 4.41
C LEU A 125 -3.60 -8.44 3.46
N GLY A 126 -3.37 -8.69 2.17
CA GLY A 126 -4.45 -8.53 1.20
C GLY A 126 -4.09 -8.95 -0.21
N SER A 127 -4.87 -8.45 -1.15
CA SER A 127 -4.70 -8.69 -2.57
C SER A 127 -4.83 -7.40 -3.37
N VAL A 128 -4.23 -7.40 -4.56
CA VAL A 128 -4.31 -6.29 -5.51
C VAL A 128 -4.59 -6.82 -6.91
N LEU A 129 -5.49 -6.15 -7.61
CA LEU A 129 -5.76 -6.33 -9.02
C LEU A 129 -5.23 -5.11 -9.77
N ARG A 130 -4.48 -5.32 -10.85
CA ARG A 130 -3.91 -4.25 -11.67
C ARG A 130 -4.29 -4.44 -13.12
N LEU A 131 -4.84 -3.39 -13.72
CA LEU A 131 -5.17 -3.32 -15.14
C LEU A 131 -4.18 -2.38 -15.84
N ASN A 132 -3.50 -2.89 -16.86
CA ASN A 132 -2.55 -2.17 -17.69
C ASN A 132 -3.21 -1.88 -19.06
N PRO A 133 -3.93 -0.79 -19.23
CA PRO A 133 -4.76 -0.58 -20.43
C PRO A 133 -3.95 -0.29 -21.69
N VAL A 134 -2.72 0.19 -21.54
CA VAL A 134 -1.88 0.59 -22.67
C VAL A 134 -0.74 -0.41 -22.86
N LYS A 135 -0.61 -0.91 -24.08
CA LYS A 135 0.48 -1.78 -24.50
C LYS A 135 1.82 -1.04 -24.38
N ASN A 136 2.83 -1.68 -23.82
CA ASN A 136 4.16 -1.14 -23.59
C ASN A 136 4.25 0.02 -22.57
N TYR A 137 3.15 0.37 -21.89
CA TYR A 137 3.15 1.34 -20.83
C TYR A 137 2.96 0.65 -19.48
N GLN A 138 3.84 0.92 -18.54
CA GLN A 138 3.83 0.27 -17.21
C GLN A 138 2.84 0.91 -16.24
N GLY A 139 2.12 1.95 -16.66
CA GLY A 139 1.05 2.55 -15.87
C GLY A 139 -0.13 1.61 -15.74
N ASN A 140 -0.80 1.63 -14.59
CA ASN A 140 -1.93 0.76 -14.32
C ASN A 140 -2.99 1.44 -13.46
N ILE A 141 -4.22 0.95 -13.61
CA ILE A 141 -5.31 1.18 -12.67
C ILE A 141 -5.25 0.02 -11.68
N PHE A 142 -5.40 0.26 -10.40
CA PHE A 142 -5.39 -0.79 -9.41
C PHE A 142 -6.56 -0.71 -8.44
N VAL A 143 -6.97 -1.88 -7.97
CA VAL A 143 -7.87 -2.07 -6.84
C VAL A 143 -7.16 -2.97 -5.84
N GLN A 144 -7.01 -2.50 -4.62
CA GLN A 144 -6.39 -3.24 -3.52
C GLN A 144 -7.41 -3.42 -2.41
N VAL A 145 -7.50 -4.63 -1.88
CA VAL A 145 -8.31 -4.97 -0.70
C VAL A 145 -7.38 -5.63 0.31
N ALA A 146 -7.40 -5.15 1.53
CA ALA A 146 -6.54 -5.68 2.59
C ALA A 146 -7.24 -5.68 3.94
N GLY A 147 -6.92 -6.66 4.78
CA GLY A 147 -7.26 -6.68 6.20
C GLY A 147 -6.06 -6.29 7.05
N PHE A 148 -6.31 -5.89 8.29
CA PHE A 148 -5.25 -5.55 9.25
C PHE A 148 -5.19 -6.56 10.39
N LEU A 149 -3.98 -6.93 10.77
CA LEU A 149 -3.69 -7.54 12.06
C LEU A 149 -3.28 -6.43 13.01
N PRO A 150 -4.09 -6.11 14.04
CA PRO A 150 -3.80 -4.98 14.93
C PRO A 150 -2.53 -5.24 15.74
N LEU A 151 -1.70 -4.21 15.87
CA LEU A 151 -0.54 -4.17 16.75
C LEU A 151 -0.76 -3.23 17.95
N SER A 152 -1.91 -2.57 18.00
CA SER A 152 -2.32 -1.63 19.03
C SER A 152 -3.51 -2.20 19.79
N THR A 153 -3.56 -2.03 21.09
CA THR A 153 -4.68 -2.43 21.95
C THR A 153 -5.97 -1.66 21.65
N LEU A 154 -5.84 -0.49 21.05
CA LEU A 154 -6.98 0.34 20.65
C LEU A 154 -7.88 -0.31 19.59
N VAL A 155 -7.32 -1.19 18.76
CA VAL A 155 -8.06 -1.84 17.68
C VAL A 155 -8.46 -3.24 18.11
N LYS A 156 -9.77 -3.48 18.16
CA LYS A 156 -10.35 -4.77 18.60
C LYS A 156 -10.32 -5.80 17.47
N SER A 157 -10.77 -5.42 16.29
CA SER A 157 -10.73 -6.26 15.11
C SER A 157 -10.48 -5.42 13.87
N SER A 158 -9.82 -5.99 12.88
CA SER A 158 -9.61 -5.29 11.63
C SER A 158 -10.70 -5.63 10.64
N ILE A 159 -11.38 -4.63 10.13
CA ILE A 159 -12.42 -4.84 9.13
C ILE A 159 -11.81 -4.80 7.74
N GLY A 160 -11.09 -3.77 7.39
CA GLY A 160 -10.41 -3.76 6.12
C GLY A 160 -10.09 -2.39 5.53
N GLU A 161 -9.29 -2.44 4.49
CA GLU A 161 -8.95 -1.30 3.63
C GLU A 161 -9.29 -1.63 2.18
N VAL A 162 -9.87 -0.67 1.48
CA VAL A 162 -10.02 -0.71 0.03
C VAL A 162 -9.33 0.52 -0.55
N LYS A 163 -8.44 0.32 -1.52
CA LYS A 163 -7.81 1.40 -2.31
C LYS A 163 -8.13 1.22 -3.78
N ILE A 164 -8.46 2.31 -4.46
CA ILE A 164 -8.64 2.34 -5.91
C ILE A 164 -7.83 3.52 -6.44
N GLY A 165 -6.99 3.29 -7.44
CA GLY A 165 -6.10 4.33 -7.91
C GLY A 165 -5.45 4.06 -9.25
N LEU A 166 -4.58 5.02 -9.62
CA LEU A 166 -3.76 5.01 -10.81
C LEU A 166 -2.30 5.02 -10.39
N SER A 167 -1.49 4.25 -11.09
CA SER A 167 -0.04 4.23 -10.90
C SER A 167 0.65 4.57 -12.22
N ILE A 168 1.55 5.54 -12.19
CA ILE A 168 2.24 6.07 -13.37
C ILE A 168 3.75 5.93 -13.17
N PRO A 169 4.47 5.23 -14.04
CA PRO A 169 5.92 5.18 -13.98
C PRO A 169 6.50 6.52 -14.44
N PHE A 170 7.47 7.01 -13.72
CA PHE A 170 8.21 8.22 -14.11
C PHE A 170 9.70 7.95 -14.41
N LEU A 171 10.21 6.79 -13.98
CA LEU A 171 11.53 6.31 -14.33
C LEU A 171 11.45 4.82 -14.66
N VAL A 172 11.87 4.45 -15.85
CA VAL A 172 11.92 3.06 -16.30
C VAL A 172 13.34 2.71 -16.67
N ARG A 173 13.89 1.65 -16.07
CA ARG A 173 15.20 1.07 -16.34
C ARG A 173 15.05 -0.43 -16.61
N ASN A 174 16.09 -1.05 -17.11
CA ASN A 174 16.05 -2.48 -17.48
C ASN A 174 15.69 -3.40 -16.30
N LYS A 175 16.13 -3.08 -15.07
CA LYS A 175 15.95 -3.92 -13.88
C LYS A 175 14.86 -3.43 -12.93
N TYR A 176 14.46 -2.17 -13.00
CA TYR A 176 13.45 -1.59 -12.12
C TYR A 176 12.73 -0.43 -12.76
N SER A 177 11.56 -0.13 -12.25
CA SER A 177 10.82 1.09 -12.55
C SER A 177 10.34 1.76 -11.28
N MET A 178 10.44 3.10 -11.24
CA MET A 178 9.89 3.92 -10.17
C MET A 178 8.57 4.51 -10.62
N PHE A 179 7.60 4.54 -9.72
CA PHE A 179 6.26 5.02 -10.03
C PHE A 179 5.69 5.89 -8.92
N LEU A 180 4.77 6.76 -9.33
CA LEU A 180 3.89 7.52 -8.46
C LEU A 180 2.48 6.98 -8.62
N SER A 181 1.75 6.89 -7.52
CA SER A 181 0.33 6.54 -7.55
C SER A 181 -0.50 7.61 -6.87
N ALA A 182 -1.71 7.80 -7.37
CA ALA A 182 -2.76 8.57 -6.73
C ALA A 182 -3.97 7.66 -6.56
N TYR A 183 -4.59 7.70 -5.38
CA TYR A 183 -5.68 6.78 -5.05
C TYR A 183 -6.68 7.41 -4.09
N THR A 184 -7.88 6.84 -4.06
CA THR A 184 -8.85 7.01 -2.98
C THR A 184 -8.84 5.76 -2.12
N SER A 185 -9.05 5.92 -0.82
CA SER A 185 -9.12 4.81 0.13
C SER A 185 -10.29 4.94 1.08
N TYR A 186 -10.79 3.78 1.47
CA TYR A 186 -11.71 3.59 2.57
C TYR A 186 -11.10 2.56 3.52
N THR A 187 -11.02 2.91 4.80
CA THR A 187 -10.52 2.01 5.85
C THR A 187 -11.48 2.06 7.02
N SER A 188 -11.82 0.89 7.58
CA SER A 188 -12.62 0.79 8.78
C SER A 188 -12.09 -0.28 9.72
N PHE A 189 -12.24 -0.06 11.04
CA PHE A 189 -11.87 -1.01 12.07
C PHE A 189 -12.67 -0.76 13.35
N ASP A 190 -12.88 -1.82 14.14
CA ASP A 190 -13.53 -1.74 15.44
C ASP A 190 -12.55 -1.21 16.48
N VAL A 191 -13.05 -0.33 17.33
CA VAL A 191 -12.28 0.29 18.42
C VAL A 191 -12.55 -0.49 19.72
N ALA A 192 -11.48 -0.78 20.47
CA ALA A 192 -11.56 -1.55 21.72
C ALA A 192 -11.78 -0.68 22.96
N GLU A 193 -11.27 0.54 22.94
CA GLU A 193 -11.23 1.44 24.08
C GLU A 193 -11.94 2.76 23.75
N PRO A 194 -12.70 3.34 24.70
CA PRO A 194 -13.32 4.65 24.52
C PRO A 194 -12.27 5.71 24.17
N LEU A 195 -12.61 6.60 23.24
CA LEU A 195 -11.73 7.70 22.84
C LEU A 195 -12.00 8.97 23.64
N PHE A 196 -13.21 9.11 24.19
CA PHE A 196 -13.59 10.30 24.92
C PHE A 196 -13.71 10.00 26.42
N TRP A 197 -14.82 9.36 26.89
CA TRP A 197 -15.01 9.23 28.34
C TRP A 197 -15.48 7.83 28.73
N SER A 198 -16.79 7.60 28.69
CA SER A 198 -17.40 6.33 29.13
C SER A 198 -18.38 5.77 28.10
N GLU A 199 -18.20 6.18 26.86
CA GLU A 199 -18.97 5.68 25.73
C GLU A 199 -18.58 4.22 25.41
N THR A 200 -19.49 3.51 24.76
CA THR A 200 -19.20 2.20 24.17
C THR A 200 -18.65 2.42 22.77
N PRO A 201 -17.36 2.13 22.53
CA PRO A 201 -16.76 2.31 21.22
C PRO A 201 -17.34 1.31 20.22
N GLU A 202 -17.54 1.75 18.99
CA GLU A 202 -18.02 0.90 17.91
C GLU A 202 -16.98 0.85 16.78
N MET A 203 -17.00 1.80 15.88
CA MET A 203 -16.23 1.73 14.66
C MET A 203 -15.53 3.04 14.34
N MET A 204 -14.35 2.92 13.75
CA MET A 204 -13.60 4.00 13.16
C MET A 204 -13.60 3.86 11.64
N GLU A 205 -13.94 4.93 10.95
CA GLU A 205 -13.90 5.00 9.49
C GLU A 205 -12.96 6.11 9.02
N TYR A 206 -12.19 5.80 7.98
CA TYR A 206 -11.38 6.77 7.26
C TYR A 206 -11.69 6.73 5.77
N ARG A 207 -11.99 7.90 5.22
CA ARG A 207 -12.17 8.13 3.77
C ARG A 207 -11.18 9.20 3.34
N GLY A 208 -10.34 8.90 2.39
CA GLY A 208 -9.28 9.83 2.02
C GLY A 208 -8.79 9.70 0.60
N ILE A 209 -7.94 10.65 0.24
CA ILE A 209 -7.15 10.65 -1.00
C ILE A 209 -5.69 10.44 -0.58
N GLY A 210 -4.99 9.61 -1.32
CA GLY A 210 -3.60 9.31 -1.02
C GLY A 210 -2.71 9.34 -2.24
N PHE A 211 -1.41 9.45 -1.93
CA PHE A 211 -0.33 9.36 -2.89
C PHE A 211 0.66 8.32 -2.40
N SER A 212 1.25 7.58 -3.32
CA SER A 212 2.35 6.69 -2.99
C SER A 212 3.50 6.84 -3.98
N PHE A 213 4.68 6.58 -3.47
CA PHE A 213 5.91 6.45 -4.22
C PHE A 213 6.41 5.02 -4.08
N GLY A 214 6.82 4.40 -5.19
CA GLY A 214 7.26 3.02 -5.15
C GLY A 214 8.24 2.62 -6.22
N VAL A 215 8.78 1.41 -6.05
CA VAL A 215 9.72 0.77 -6.96
C VAL A 215 9.18 -0.62 -7.32
N ARG A 216 9.26 -0.95 -8.60
CA ARG A 216 8.91 -2.25 -9.17
C ARG A 216 10.16 -2.90 -9.75
N PHE A 217 10.34 -4.19 -9.49
CA PHE A 217 11.42 -5.06 -9.95
C PHE A 217 10.91 -6.19 -10.83
#